data_6e2ba13dec9fb20f244ac0e437816bd4
#
_entry.id   6e2ba13dec9fb20f244ac0e437816bd4
#
_cell.length_a   1.000
_cell.length_b   1.000
_cell.length_c   1.000
_cell.angle_alpha   90.00
_cell.angle_beta   90.00
_cell.angle_gamma   90.00
#
_symmetry.space_group_name_H-M   'P 1'
#
loop_
_entity.id
_entity.type
_entity.pdbx_description
1 polymer ?
#
loop_
_entity_poly.entity_id
_entity_poly.type
_entity_poly.pdbx_seq_one_letter_code
_entity_poly.pdbx_strand_id
1 'polypeptide(L)'
;MSFKITDTDFIFLSFDEPNAEKNFADLKKKVPWAKRVHGVYGFDAAHKACADASDTDRFITVDGDTIIEPDFTKVIVDLPSLGVDNTYQFSWCGRIDLNGLQYGNGSLKCWTKDFVKNMRTHE
;
A
#
# COMPACT_ATOMS: atom_id res chain seq x y z
N MET A 1 -4.93 -8.89 -19.24
CA MET A 1 -4.28 -7.63 -18.84
C MET A 1 -3.51 -7.83 -17.56
N SER A 2 -2.27 -7.36 -17.52
CA SER A 2 -1.42 -7.48 -16.35
C SER A 2 -0.78 -6.12 -16.04
N PHE A 3 -0.32 -5.96 -14.81
CA PHE A 3 0.47 -4.79 -14.44
C PHE A 3 1.56 -5.20 -13.45
N LYS A 4 2.68 -4.46 -13.49
CA LYS A 4 3.75 -4.63 -12.52
C LYS A 4 3.45 -3.77 -11.30
N ILE A 5 3.73 -4.29 -10.12
CA ILE A 5 3.61 -3.51 -8.88
C ILE A 5 4.40 -2.21 -9.00
N THR A 6 5.57 -2.26 -9.63
CA THR A 6 6.42 -1.07 -9.80
C THR A 6 5.89 -0.03 -10.78
N ASP A 7 4.82 -0.33 -11.52
CA ASP A 7 4.13 0.66 -12.35
C ASP A 7 3.13 1.51 -11.56
N THR A 8 2.95 1.23 -10.27
CA THR A 8 2.01 1.94 -9.42
C THR A 8 2.74 2.82 -8.42
N ASP A 9 2.04 3.84 -7.91
CA ASP A 9 2.54 4.62 -6.78
C ASP A 9 2.49 3.78 -5.50
N PHE A 10 3.49 3.97 -4.64
CA PHE A 10 3.53 3.43 -3.29
C PHE A 10 3.34 4.57 -2.32
N ILE A 11 2.34 4.46 -1.46
CA ILE A 11 2.02 5.49 -0.47
C ILE A 11 2.22 4.90 0.92
N PHE A 12 3.19 5.43 1.64
CA PHE A 12 3.47 5.03 3.02
C PHE A 12 2.48 5.76 3.93
N LEU A 13 1.62 4.99 4.59
CA LEU A 13 0.56 5.53 5.44
C LEU A 13 0.98 5.40 6.90
N SER A 14 1.27 6.52 7.53
CA SER A 14 1.74 6.54 8.92
C SER A 14 0.93 7.51 9.78
N PHE A 15 0.96 7.26 11.08
CA PHE A 15 0.33 8.14 12.05
C PHE A 15 1.24 8.36 13.26
N ASP A 16 1.34 7.36 14.16
CA ASP A 16 2.16 7.47 15.36
C ASP A 16 3.03 6.22 15.60
N GLU A 17 3.25 5.43 14.57
CA GLU A 17 4.07 4.22 14.69
C GLU A 17 5.50 4.60 15.12
N PRO A 18 6.07 3.89 16.12
CA PRO A 18 7.37 4.28 16.69
C PRO A 18 8.52 4.32 15.67
N ASN A 19 8.50 3.44 14.70
CA ASN A 19 9.57 3.30 13.70
C ASN A 19 9.18 3.86 12.33
N ALA A 20 8.16 4.72 12.25
CA ALA A 20 7.66 5.20 10.97
C ALA A 20 8.74 5.86 10.10
N GLU A 21 9.58 6.71 10.69
CA GLU A 21 10.64 7.38 9.94
C GLU A 21 11.65 6.40 9.37
N LYS A 22 12.05 5.43 10.18
CA LYS A 22 12.99 4.38 9.78
C LYS A 22 12.40 3.51 8.68
N ASN A 23 11.13 3.14 8.84
CA ASN A 23 10.45 2.27 7.88
C ASN A 23 10.20 2.98 6.56
N PHE A 24 9.90 4.28 6.58
CA PHE A 24 9.76 5.04 5.35
C PHE A 24 11.10 5.16 4.62
N ALA A 25 12.18 5.38 5.36
CA ALA A 25 13.51 5.43 4.75
C ALA A 25 13.87 4.09 4.09
N ASP A 26 13.50 2.97 4.73
CA ASP A 26 13.70 1.65 4.15
C ASP A 26 12.89 1.47 2.87
N LEU A 27 11.62 1.88 2.89
CA LEU A 27 10.76 1.81 1.70
C LEU A 27 11.34 2.63 0.55
N LYS A 28 11.83 3.84 0.83
CA LYS A 28 12.41 4.72 -0.19
C LYS A 28 13.64 4.12 -0.84
N LYS A 29 14.40 3.29 -0.12
CA LYS A 29 15.53 2.57 -0.72
C LYS A 29 15.08 1.54 -1.74
N LYS A 30 13.93 0.88 -1.48
CA LYS A 30 13.38 -0.16 -2.35
C LYS A 30 12.52 0.43 -3.46
N VAL A 31 11.81 1.52 -3.15
CA VAL A 31 10.88 2.20 -4.06
C VAL A 31 11.16 3.70 -3.99
N PRO A 32 12.12 4.19 -4.78
CA PRO A 32 12.56 5.60 -4.68
C PRO A 32 11.44 6.62 -4.90
N TRP A 33 10.39 6.26 -5.64
CA TRP A 33 9.27 7.16 -5.92
C TRP A 33 8.18 7.09 -4.85
N ALA A 34 8.38 6.35 -3.75
CA ALA A 34 7.39 6.25 -2.68
C ALA A 34 7.03 7.62 -2.11
N LYS A 35 5.76 7.80 -1.82
CA LYS A 35 5.21 9.00 -1.20
C LYS A 35 4.75 8.67 0.22
N ARG A 36 4.47 9.69 1.01
CA ARG A 36 4.01 9.50 2.38
C ARG A 36 2.77 10.32 2.66
N VAL A 37 1.80 9.71 3.31
CA VAL A 37 0.67 10.38 3.94
C VAL A 37 0.81 10.16 5.44
N HIS A 38 0.88 11.22 6.21
CA HIS A 38 1.18 11.15 7.63
C HIS A 38 0.19 11.97 8.45
N GLY A 39 -0.26 11.38 9.56
CA GLY A 39 -1.02 12.12 10.57
C GLY A 39 -2.47 12.38 10.22
N VAL A 40 -3.04 11.73 9.22
CA VAL A 40 -4.46 11.88 8.89
C VAL A 40 -5.26 10.93 9.76
N TYR A 41 -6.16 11.49 10.57
CA TYR A 41 -6.99 10.73 11.49
C TYR A 41 -8.18 10.12 10.77
N GLY A 42 -8.43 8.84 11.05
CA GLY A 42 -9.57 8.10 10.51
C GLY A 42 -9.20 7.28 9.27
N PHE A 43 -9.73 6.06 9.22
CA PHE A 43 -9.38 5.10 8.17
C PHE A 43 -9.75 5.62 6.77
N ASP A 44 -11.00 6.08 6.61
CA ASP A 44 -11.46 6.53 5.30
C ASP A 44 -10.72 7.79 4.85
N ALA A 45 -10.57 8.76 5.75
CA ALA A 45 -9.88 10.00 5.43
C ALA A 45 -8.42 9.77 5.05
N ALA A 46 -7.73 8.88 5.78
CA ALA A 46 -6.33 8.56 5.51
C ALA A 46 -6.16 7.89 4.15
N HIS A 47 -7.05 6.95 3.82
CA HIS A 47 -6.96 6.25 2.53
C HIS A 47 -7.36 7.17 1.35
N LYS A 48 -8.32 8.06 1.56
CA LYS A 48 -8.67 9.06 0.54
C LYS A 48 -7.52 10.02 0.29
N ALA A 49 -6.79 10.40 1.34
CA ALA A 49 -5.58 11.21 1.19
C ALA A 49 -4.52 10.47 0.38
N CYS A 50 -4.40 9.15 0.55
CA CYS A 50 -3.50 8.34 -0.27
C CYS A 50 -3.92 8.34 -1.73
N ALA A 51 -5.21 8.19 -2.01
CA ALA A 51 -5.72 8.25 -3.38
C ALA A 51 -5.42 9.60 -4.04
N ASP A 52 -5.59 10.69 -3.28
CA ASP A 52 -5.29 12.03 -3.78
C ASP A 52 -3.79 12.22 -4.06
N ALA A 53 -2.93 11.60 -3.27
CA ALA A 53 -1.48 11.68 -3.44
C ALA A 53 -0.98 10.84 -4.62
N SER A 54 -1.75 9.85 -5.05
CA SER A 54 -1.33 8.95 -6.12
C SER A 54 -1.57 9.56 -7.50
N ASP A 55 -0.58 9.44 -8.37
CA ASP A 55 -0.68 9.83 -9.78
C ASP A 55 -1.15 8.66 -10.66
N THR A 56 -1.22 7.45 -10.10
CA THR A 56 -1.66 6.26 -10.84
C THR A 56 -3.02 5.80 -10.37
N ASP A 57 -3.83 5.20 -11.25
CA ASP A 57 -5.17 4.71 -10.91
C ASP A 57 -5.12 3.60 -9.87
N ARG A 58 -4.13 2.73 -9.94
CA ARG A 58 -3.83 1.77 -8.89
C ARG A 58 -2.68 2.29 -8.06
N PHE A 59 -2.75 2.09 -6.77
CA PHE A 59 -1.66 2.47 -5.86
C PHE A 59 -1.57 1.47 -4.72
N ILE A 60 -0.38 1.40 -4.13
CA ILE A 60 -0.10 0.49 -3.02
C ILE A 60 -0.02 1.30 -1.74
N THR A 61 -0.75 0.90 -0.71
CA THR A 61 -0.56 1.47 0.62
C THR A 61 0.34 0.54 1.44
N VAL A 62 1.28 1.14 2.15
CA VAL A 62 2.22 0.44 3.03
C VAL A 62 2.03 1.02 4.42
N ASP A 63 1.64 0.19 5.39
CA ASP A 63 1.41 0.66 6.75
C ASP A 63 2.72 1.08 7.43
N GLY A 64 2.63 2.04 8.34
CA GLY A 64 3.81 2.65 8.97
C GLY A 64 4.66 1.72 9.83
N ASP A 65 4.13 0.57 10.22
CA ASP A 65 4.85 -0.45 10.98
C ASP A 65 5.36 -1.61 10.11
N THR A 66 5.33 -1.46 8.80
CA THR A 66 5.59 -2.55 7.86
C THR A 66 6.91 -2.33 7.11
N ILE A 67 7.65 -3.42 6.96
CA ILE A 67 8.82 -3.52 6.09
C ILE A 67 8.45 -4.44 4.94
N ILE A 68 8.62 -3.96 3.70
CA ILE A 68 8.32 -4.80 2.53
C ILE A 68 9.50 -5.72 2.23
N GLU A 69 9.19 -6.95 1.82
CA GLU A 69 10.21 -7.86 1.32
C GLU A 69 10.72 -7.36 -0.03
N PRO A 70 12.04 -7.46 -0.32
CA PRO A 70 12.58 -6.99 -1.59
C PRO A 70 11.90 -7.62 -2.81
N ASP A 71 11.49 -8.88 -2.71
CA ASP A 71 10.84 -9.58 -3.82
C ASP A 71 9.46 -9.04 -4.16
N PHE A 72 8.84 -8.27 -3.26
CA PHE A 72 7.54 -7.66 -3.54
C PHE A 72 7.61 -6.74 -4.76
N THR A 73 8.72 -6.06 -4.97
CA THR A 73 8.90 -5.17 -6.14
C THR A 73 8.94 -5.92 -7.46
N LYS A 74 9.05 -7.25 -7.42
CA LYS A 74 9.06 -8.09 -8.63
C LYS A 74 7.69 -8.65 -8.98
N VAL A 75 6.66 -8.36 -8.17
CA VAL A 75 5.31 -8.92 -8.37
C VAL A 75 4.68 -8.34 -9.63
N ILE A 76 4.09 -9.23 -10.41
CA ILE A 76 3.26 -8.89 -11.56
C ILE A 76 1.86 -9.42 -11.27
N VAL A 77 0.86 -8.55 -11.42
CA VAL A 77 -0.54 -8.94 -11.22
C VAL A 77 -1.15 -9.20 -12.59
N ASP A 78 -1.50 -10.45 -12.84
CA ASP A 78 -2.12 -10.88 -14.10
C ASP A 78 -3.61 -11.14 -13.85
N LEU A 79 -4.43 -10.16 -14.18
CA LEU A 79 -5.85 -10.20 -13.87
C LEU A 79 -6.57 -11.39 -14.53
N PRO A 80 -6.34 -11.70 -15.82
CA PRO A 80 -6.99 -12.87 -16.41
C PRO A 80 -6.60 -14.18 -15.73
N SER A 81 -5.34 -14.35 -15.37
CA SER A 81 -4.88 -15.57 -14.69
C SER A 81 -5.52 -15.76 -13.33
N LEU A 82 -5.89 -14.65 -12.65
CA LEU A 82 -6.55 -14.68 -11.36
C LEU A 82 -8.07 -14.81 -11.49
N GLY A 83 -8.60 -14.71 -12.70
CA GLY A 83 -10.05 -14.75 -12.94
C GLY A 83 -10.77 -13.50 -12.44
N VAL A 84 -10.10 -12.37 -12.38
CA VAL A 84 -10.67 -11.12 -11.87
C VAL A 84 -10.51 -10.00 -12.89
N ASP A 85 -11.26 -8.93 -12.71
CA ASP A 85 -11.19 -7.76 -13.59
C ASP A 85 -10.46 -6.61 -12.89
N ASN A 86 -10.44 -5.44 -13.53
CA ASN A 86 -9.70 -4.28 -13.07
C ASN A 86 -10.31 -3.57 -11.86
N THR A 87 -11.44 -4.05 -11.35
CA THR A 87 -12.09 -3.45 -10.16
C THR A 87 -11.64 -4.11 -8.85
N TYR A 88 -10.95 -5.24 -8.91
CA TYR A 88 -10.56 -5.98 -7.71
C TYR A 88 -9.43 -5.28 -6.97
N GLN A 89 -9.50 -5.36 -5.65
CA GLN A 89 -8.46 -4.90 -4.75
C GLN A 89 -7.63 -6.11 -4.30
N PHE A 90 -6.37 -5.87 -3.92
CA PHE A 90 -5.46 -6.95 -3.55
C PHE A 90 -4.80 -6.62 -2.22
N SER A 91 -4.44 -7.65 -1.47
CA SER A 91 -3.62 -7.46 -0.27
C SER A 91 -2.55 -8.56 -0.19
N TRP A 92 -1.44 -8.24 0.46
CA TRP A 92 -0.29 -9.12 0.61
C TRP A 92 0.18 -9.14 2.04
N CYS A 93 0.96 -10.17 2.36
CA CYS A 93 1.66 -10.25 3.63
C CYS A 93 2.74 -9.19 3.71
N GLY A 94 2.84 -8.55 4.87
CA GLY A 94 3.97 -7.68 5.20
C GLY A 94 4.67 -8.21 6.43
N ARG A 95 5.85 -7.68 6.69
CA ARG A 95 6.62 -8.01 7.89
C ARG A 95 6.48 -6.88 8.90
N ILE A 96 6.09 -7.21 10.14
CA ILE A 96 6.02 -6.23 11.21
C ILE A 96 7.43 -5.93 11.71
N ASP A 97 7.75 -4.65 11.86
CA ASP A 97 9.09 -4.20 12.22
C ASP A 97 9.52 -4.58 13.63
N LEU A 98 8.57 -4.71 14.57
CA LEU A 98 8.90 -4.95 15.97
C LEU A 98 9.36 -6.37 16.26
N ASN A 99 8.86 -7.36 15.51
CA ASN A 99 9.12 -8.77 15.79
C ASN A 99 9.40 -9.61 14.55
N GLY A 100 9.39 -9.01 13.37
CA GLY A 100 9.67 -9.72 12.13
C GLY A 100 8.61 -10.72 11.69
N LEU A 101 7.46 -10.77 12.35
CA LEU A 101 6.40 -11.68 11.97
C LEU A 101 5.74 -11.23 10.68
N GLN A 102 5.35 -12.21 9.87
CA GLN A 102 4.56 -11.94 8.67
C GLN A 102 3.08 -11.96 9.00
N TYR A 103 2.36 -10.96 8.50
CA TYR A 103 0.91 -10.94 8.54
C TYR A 103 0.35 -11.46 7.24
N GLY A 104 -0.67 -12.28 7.34
CA GLY A 104 -1.35 -12.81 6.17
C GLY A 104 -2.15 -11.77 5.40
N ASN A 105 -2.35 -10.56 5.94
CA ASN A 105 -3.33 -9.65 5.36
C ASN A 105 -3.22 -8.27 5.98
N GLY A 106 -3.32 -7.23 5.19
CA GLY A 106 -3.58 -5.89 5.66
C GLY A 106 -2.44 -4.89 5.63
N SER A 107 -1.17 -5.34 5.63
CA SER A 107 -0.03 -4.42 5.67
C SER A 107 0.30 -3.80 4.32
N LEU A 108 0.05 -4.55 3.25
CA LEU A 108 0.30 -4.12 1.87
C LEU A 108 -0.97 -4.33 1.08
N LYS A 109 -1.53 -3.26 0.54
CA LYS A 109 -2.77 -3.34 -0.22
C LYS A 109 -2.67 -2.57 -1.51
N CYS A 110 -3.23 -3.13 -2.58
CA CYS A 110 -3.37 -2.46 -3.86
C CYS A 110 -4.81 -2.02 -4.04
N TRP A 111 -5.00 -0.73 -4.18
CA TRP A 111 -6.31 -0.10 -4.32
C TRP A 111 -6.47 0.48 -5.71
N THR A 112 -7.72 0.70 -6.12
CA THR A 112 -8.03 1.62 -7.21
C THR A 112 -8.49 2.95 -6.61
N LYS A 113 -8.22 4.06 -7.30
CA LYS A 113 -8.67 5.37 -6.83
C LYS A 113 -10.19 5.45 -6.69
N ASP A 114 -10.92 4.88 -7.66
CA ASP A 114 -12.38 4.90 -7.64
C ASP A 114 -12.93 4.21 -6.42
N PHE A 115 -12.39 3.03 -6.09
CA PHE A 115 -12.83 2.31 -4.90
C PHE A 115 -12.62 3.15 -3.64
N VAL A 116 -11.44 3.71 -3.48
CA VAL A 116 -11.09 4.47 -2.26
C VAL A 116 -11.90 5.75 -2.15
N LYS A 117 -12.10 6.46 -3.25
CA LYS A 117 -12.89 7.71 -3.23
C LYS A 117 -14.33 7.49 -2.80
N ASN A 118 -14.87 6.32 -3.09
CA ASN A 118 -16.27 5.99 -2.79
C ASN A 118 -16.43 5.12 -1.54
N MET A 119 -15.34 4.71 -0.91
CA MET A 119 -15.45 3.79 0.21
C MET A 119 -15.95 4.46 1.47
N ARG A 120 -16.70 3.68 2.23
CA ARG A 120 -17.16 4.03 3.57
C ARG A 120 -16.98 2.84 4.48
N THR A 121 -16.30 3.04 5.59
CA THR A 121 -16.13 2.00 6.59
C THR A 121 -16.73 2.49 7.92
N HIS A 122 -16.98 1.57 8.81
CA HIS A 122 -17.37 1.92 10.18
C HIS A 122 -16.09 2.16 10.97
N GLU A 123 -15.84 3.42 11.22
CA GLU A 123 -14.67 3.84 11.99
C GLU A 123 -14.97 3.92 13.48
#